data_2f636d52ac32ca42a96afee80d298b5b
#
_entry.id   2f636d52ac32ca42a96afee80d298b5b
#
_cell.length_a   1.000
_cell.length_b   1.000
_cell.length_c   1.000
_cell.angle_alpha   90.00
_cell.angle_beta   90.00
_cell.angle_gamma   90.00
#
_symmetry.space_group_name_H-M   'P 1'
#
loop_
_entity.id
_entity.type
_entity.pdbx_description
1 polymer ?
#
loop_
_entity_poly.entity_id
_entity_poly.type
_entity_poly.pdbx_seq_one_letter_code
_entity_poly.pdbx_strand_id
1 'polypeptide(L)'
;MGVLGDVALLLPSVVRWARLPADSSVDEERHLAEVATAESAYEALDDAARHLGTDIPVVDRVRHEFDKRRRLLAADGSNDDPVVLHDDQYTALRLALLAQERATLVQLRDEQQIDDIVLRQVQARLDLEEVRLSRNSPVD
;
A
#
# COMPACT_ATOMS: atom_id res chain seq x y z
N MET A 1 40.41 17.34 26.57
CA MET A 1 39.81 18.47 25.85
C MET A 1 39.21 18.09 24.50
N GLY A 2 39.71 17.06 23.81
CA GLY A 2 39.14 16.58 22.54
C GLY A 2 37.72 15.99 22.64
N VAL A 3 37.34 15.43 23.77
CA VAL A 3 36.02 14.83 24.01
C VAL A 3 34.91 15.89 24.01
N LEU A 4 35.18 17.09 24.53
CA LEU A 4 34.19 18.18 24.53
C LEU A 4 33.95 18.76 23.15
N GLY A 5 34.97 18.76 22.27
CA GLY A 5 34.81 19.15 20.86
C GLY A 5 33.94 18.19 20.05
N ASP A 6 34.13 16.90 20.26
CA ASP A 6 33.32 15.87 19.59
C ASP A 6 31.87 15.90 20.02
N VAL A 7 31.60 16.11 21.31
CA VAL A 7 30.23 16.26 21.85
C VAL A 7 29.56 17.52 21.27
N ALA A 8 30.29 18.62 21.11
CA ALA A 8 29.76 19.84 20.52
C ALA A 8 29.43 19.69 19.05
N LEU A 9 30.18 18.86 18.30
CA LEU A 9 29.87 18.53 16.90
C LEU A 9 28.66 17.60 16.74
N LEU A 10 28.43 16.71 17.70
CA LEU A 10 27.29 15.80 17.69
C LEU A 10 26.00 16.51 18.10
N LEU A 11 26.04 17.49 18.98
CA LEU A 11 24.87 18.22 19.47
C LEU A 11 24.04 18.90 18.35
N PRO A 12 24.62 19.57 17.36
CA PRO A 12 23.86 20.15 16.26
C PRO A 12 23.11 19.11 15.43
N SER A 13 23.69 17.94 15.22
CA SER A 13 23.06 16.84 14.51
C SER A 13 21.89 16.24 15.27
N VAL A 14 22.04 16.06 16.57
CA VAL A 14 20.99 15.57 17.45
C VAL A 14 19.84 16.57 17.56
N VAL A 15 20.13 17.87 17.70
CA VAL A 15 19.12 18.93 17.76
C VAL A 15 18.38 19.04 16.42
N ARG A 16 19.08 18.89 15.31
CA ARG A 16 18.49 18.91 13.98
C ARG A 16 17.53 17.73 13.80
N TRP A 17 17.91 16.56 14.27
CA TRP A 17 17.09 15.37 14.25
C TRP A 17 15.86 15.51 15.16
N ALA A 18 16.01 16.06 16.35
CA ALA A 18 14.91 16.30 17.30
C ALA A 18 13.92 17.38 16.84
N ARG A 19 14.30 18.24 15.88
CA ARG A 19 13.41 19.24 15.29
C ARG A 19 12.52 18.71 14.19
N LEU A 20 12.84 17.53 13.61
CA LEU A 20 11.97 16.88 12.64
C LEU A 20 10.74 16.34 13.35
N PRO A 21 9.52 16.61 12.85
CA PRO A 21 8.34 15.97 13.39
C PRO A 21 8.51 14.45 13.37
N ALA A 22 8.23 13.79 14.46
CA ALA A 22 8.34 12.33 14.57
C ALA A 22 7.57 11.60 13.46
N ASP A 23 6.42 12.15 13.08
CA ASP A 23 5.56 11.60 12.03
C ASP A 23 6.21 11.66 10.64
N SER A 24 6.91 12.77 10.30
CA SER A 24 7.65 12.89 9.03
C SER A 24 8.79 11.90 8.92
N SER A 25 9.51 11.65 10.03
CA SER A 25 10.61 10.69 10.06
C SER A 25 10.12 9.26 9.85
N VAL A 26 9.01 8.89 10.48
CA VAL A 26 8.38 7.58 10.32
C VAL A 26 7.85 7.39 8.90
N ASP A 27 7.25 8.42 8.32
CA ASP A 27 6.73 8.37 6.95
C ASP A 27 7.84 8.26 5.92
N GLU A 28 8.95 8.97 6.09
CA GLU A 28 10.13 8.86 5.24
C GLU A 28 10.76 7.46 5.32
N GLU A 29 10.89 6.92 6.51
CA GLU A 29 11.38 5.56 6.73
C GLU A 29 10.46 4.51 6.08
N ARG A 30 9.18 4.68 6.25
CA ARG A 30 8.18 3.80 5.62
C ARG A 30 8.29 3.85 4.10
N HIS A 31 8.36 5.04 3.53
CA HIS A 31 8.52 5.23 2.09
C HIS A 31 9.79 4.56 1.56
N LEU A 32 10.90 4.76 2.24
CA LEU A 32 12.17 4.10 1.92
C LEU A 32 12.02 2.57 1.93
N ALA A 33 11.38 2.03 2.96
CA ALA A 33 11.15 0.59 3.09
C ALA A 33 10.24 0.05 1.98
N GLU A 34 9.17 0.77 1.65
CA GLU A 34 8.24 0.39 0.59
C GLU A 34 8.91 0.39 -0.79
N VAL A 35 9.72 1.40 -1.09
CA VAL A 35 10.49 1.47 -2.34
C VAL A 35 11.49 0.31 -2.40
N ALA A 36 12.27 0.10 -1.35
CA ALA A 36 13.29 -0.94 -1.31
C ALA A 36 12.68 -2.36 -1.46
N THR A 37 11.57 -2.62 -0.81
CA THR A 37 10.89 -3.92 -0.88
C THR A 37 10.26 -4.15 -2.25
N ALA A 38 9.65 -3.14 -2.85
CA ALA A 38 9.08 -3.22 -4.20
C ALA A 38 10.16 -3.48 -5.26
N GLU A 39 11.30 -2.78 -5.17
CA GLU A 39 12.43 -2.99 -6.07
C GLU A 39 13.02 -4.40 -5.92
N SER A 40 13.22 -4.85 -4.69
CA SER A 40 13.74 -6.18 -4.40
C SER A 40 12.84 -7.29 -4.96
N ALA A 41 11.54 -7.16 -4.77
CA ALA A 41 10.57 -8.12 -5.30
C ALA A 41 10.53 -8.11 -6.84
N TYR A 42 10.58 -6.94 -7.45
CA TYR A 42 10.60 -6.79 -8.90
C TYR A 42 11.83 -7.46 -9.53
N GLU A 43 13.00 -7.26 -8.93
CA GLU A 43 14.25 -7.89 -9.37
C GLU A 43 14.24 -9.42 -9.21
N ALA A 44 13.57 -9.92 -8.18
CA ALA A 44 13.48 -11.35 -7.90
C ALA A 44 12.43 -12.09 -8.75
N LEU A 45 11.57 -11.37 -9.45
CA LEU A 45 10.39 -11.93 -10.13
C LEU A 45 10.74 -13.03 -11.15
N ASP A 46 11.69 -12.76 -12.03
CA ASP A 46 12.02 -13.70 -13.11
C ASP A 46 12.62 -15.01 -12.57
N ASP A 47 13.50 -14.92 -11.60
CA ASP A 47 14.11 -16.11 -10.96
C ASP A 47 13.07 -16.92 -10.19
N ALA A 48 12.21 -16.26 -9.43
CA ALA A 48 11.13 -16.90 -8.70
C ALA A 48 10.15 -17.60 -9.65
N ALA A 49 9.77 -16.94 -10.74
CA ALA A 49 8.87 -17.51 -11.76
C ALA A 49 9.46 -18.75 -12.43
N ARG A 50 10.74 -18.72 -12.76
CA ARG A 50 11.45 -19.89 -13.34
C ARG A 50 11.51 -21.05 -12.35
N HIS A 51 11.83 -20.75 -11.11
CA HIS A 51 11.92 -21.77 -10.05
C HIS A 51 10.58 -22.46 -9.80
N LEU A 52 9.49 -21.72 -9.85
CA LEU A 52 8.13 -22.23 -9.63
C LEU A 52 7.47 -22.79 -10.91
N GLY A 53 8.06 -22.59 -12.08
CA GLY A 53 7.46 -22.98 -13.35
C GLY A 53 6.19 -22.20 -13.66
N THR A 54 6.18 -20.90 -13.34
CA THR A 54 5.01 -20.04 -13.52
C THR A 54 4.76 -19.71 -15.00
N ASP A 55 3.51 -19.81 -15.42
CA ASP A 55 3.11 -19.47 -16.79
C ASP A 55 3.32 -17.99 -17.11
N ILE A 56 3.71 -17.71 -18.35
CA ILE A 56 4.04 -16.36 -18.81
C ILE A 56 2.93 -15.32 -18.53
N PRO A 57 1.64 -15.60 -18.78
CA PRO A 57 0.58 -14.62 -18.49
C PRO A 57 0.50 -14.24 -17.01
N VAL A 58 0.80 -15.17 -16.12
CA VAL A 58 0.82 -14.91 -14.67
C VAL A 58 2.02 -14.03 -14.30
N VAL A 59 3.18 -14.32 -14.86
CA VAL A 59 4.40 -13.50 -14.67
C VAL A 59 4.15 -12.07 -15.13
N ASP A 60 3.57 -11.90 -16.32
CA ASP A 60 3.28 -10.58 -16.89
C ASP A 60 2.31 -9.77 -16.01
N ARG A 61 1.30 -10.44 -15.47
CA ARG A 61 0.35 -9.80 -14.55
C ARG A 61 1.04 -9.30 -13.28
N VAL A 62 1.85 -10.14 -12.64
CA VAL A 62 2.58 -9.78 -11.42
C VAL A 62 3.59 -8.66 -11.72
N ARG A 63 4.31 -8.74 -12.85
CA ARG A 63 5.22 -7.68 -13.30
C ARG A 63 4.50 -6.35 -13.43
N HIS A 64 3.34 -6.35 -14.05
CA HIS A 64 2.53 -5.15 -14.23
C HIS A 64 2.09 -4.56 -12.89
N GLU A 65 1.69 -5.39 -11.94
CA GLU A 65 1.31 -4.94 -10.60
C GLU A 65 2.47 -4.27 -9.84
N PHE A 66 3.67 -4.87 -9.90
CA PHE A 66 4.86 -4.29 -9.27
C PHE A 66 5.35 -3.04 -9.98
N ASP A 67 5.30 -3.01 -11.31
CA ASP A 67 5.66 -1.82 -12.09
C ASP A 67 4.74 -0.63 -11.73
N LYS A 68 3.45 -0.87 -11.64
CA LYS A 68 2.47 0.13 -11.19
C LYS A 68 2.80 0.63 -9.79
N ARG A 69 3.07 -0.27 -8.84
CA ARG A 69 3.43 0.08 -7.46
C ARG A 69 4.69 0.95 -7.41
N ARG A 70 5.72 0.58 -8.16
CA ARG A 70 6.97 1.35 -8.24
C ARG A 70 6.72 2.75 -8.77
N ARG A 71 5.89 2.89 -9.81
CA ARG A 71 5.52 4.18 -10.39
C ARG A 71 4.72 5.04 -9.42
N LEU A 72 3.79 4.47 -8.67
CA LEU A 72 3.03 5.17 -7.62
C LEU A 72 3.94 5.67 -6.50
N LEU A 73 4.90 4.86 -6.06
CA LEU A 73 5.86 5.24 -5.05
C LEU A 73 6.82 6.33 -5.54
N ALA A 74 7.18 6.33 -6.82
CA ALA A 74 8.04 7.33 -7.43
C ALA A 74 7.33 8.67 -7.70
N ALA A 75 6.01 8.69 -7.77
CA ALA A 75 5.21 9.89 -8.08
C ALA A 75 5.27 10.95 -6.97
N ASP A 76 5.69 10.58 -5.77
CA ASP A 76 6.02 11.48 -4.64
C ASP A 76 4.95 12.55 -4.36
N GLY A 77 3.68 12.13 -4.36
CA GLY A 77 2.55 13.03 -4.10
C GLY A 77 2.16 13.95 -5.25
N SER A 78 2.79 13.83 -6.41
CA SER A 78 2.39 14.57 -7.61
C SER A 78 1.09 14.00 -8.18
N ASN A 79 0.03 14.79 -8.14
CA ASN A 79 -1.26 14.43 -8.73
C ASN A 79 -1.28 14.53 -10.26
N ASP A 80 -0.18 15.01 -10.87
CA ASP A 80 -0.09 15.22 -12.31
C ASP A 80 0.26 13.93 -13.08
N ASP A 81 0.74 12.89 -12.39
CA ASP A 81 1.05 11.61 -13.03
C ASP A 81 -0.24 10.85 -13.35
N PRO A 82 -0.45 10.45 -14.63
CA PRO A 82 -1.63 9.66 -15.01
C PRO A 82 -1.81 8.38 -14.21
N VAL A 83 -0.72 7.78 -13.72
CA VAL A 83 -0.80 6.56 -12.90
C VAL A 83 -1.48 6.82 -11.56
N VAL A 84 -1.24 7.98 -10.95
CA VAL A 84 -1.89 8.39 -9.69
C VAL A 84 -3.38 8.62 -9.91
N LEU A 85 -3.73 9.36 -10.97
CA LEU A 85 -5.13 9.62 -11.31
C LEU A 85 -5.89 8.32 -11.59
N HIS A 86 -5.31 7.40 -12.35
CA HIS A 86 -5.93 6.11 -12.64
C HIS A 86 -6.07 5.24 -11.38
N ASP A 87 -5.11 5.29 -10.47
CA ASP A 87 -5.18 4.56 -9.22
C ASP A 87 -6.29 5.10 -8.32
N ASP A 88 -6.45 6.42 -8.25
CA ASP A 88 -7.54 7.07 -7.52
C ASP A 88 -8.90 6.67 -8.10
N GLN A 89 -9.04 6.67 -9.41
CA GLN A 89 -10.25 6.24 -10.09
C GLN A 89 -10.55 4.76 -9.85
N TYR A 90 -9.54 3.91 -9.89
CA TYR A 90 -9.66 2.49 -9.58
C TYR A 90 -10.14 2.28 -8.14
N THR A 91 -9.53 2.96 -7.18
CA THR A 91 -9.89 2.89 -5.76
C THR A 91 -11.34 3.33 -5.54
N ALA A 92 -11.73 4.47 -6.10
CA ALA A 92 -13.10 4.99 -5.99
C ALA A 92 -14.13 4.00 -6.57
N LEU A 93 -13.84 3.44 -7.74
CA LEU A 93 -14.72 2.45 -8.37
C LEU A 93 -14.83 1.17 -7.51
N ARG A 94 -13.71 0.66 -7.01
CA ARG A 94 -13.69 -0.53 -6.15
C ARG A 94 -14.47 -0.31 -4.86
N LEU A 95 -14.36 0.85 -4.23
CA LEU A 95 -15.12 1.19 -3.02
C LEU A 95 -16.62 1.26 -3.30
N ALA A 96 -17.02 1.82 -4.44
CA ALA A 96 -18.42 1.85 -4.85
C ALA A 96 -18.99 0.43 -5.06
N LEU A 97 -18.20 -0.47 -5.67
CA LEU A 97 -18.60 -1.86 -5.87
C LEU A 97 -18.67 -2.63 -4.54
N LEU A 98 -17.78 -2.38 -3.59
CA LEU A 98 -17.85 -2.95 -2.25
C LEU A 98 -19.14 -2.55 -1.53
N ALA A 99 -19.58 -1.30 -1.66
CA ALA A 99 -20.84 -0.84 -1.10
C ALA A 99 -22.03 -1.61 -1.70
N GLN A 100 -22.01 -1.89 -2.99
CA GLN A 100 -23.01 -2.70 -3.66
C GLN A 100 -23.00 -4.17 -3.18
N GLU A 101 -21.83 -4.75 -3.01
CA GLU A 101 -21.67 -6.11 -2.47
C GLU A 101 -22.26 -6.21 -1.05
N ARG A 102 -22.01 -5.22 -0.20
CA ARG A 102 -22.58 -5.16 1.16
C ARG A 102 -24.10 -5.07 1.14
N ALA A 103 -24.67 -4.25 0.27
CA ALA A 103 -26.11 -4.11 0.13
C ALA A 103 -26.77 -5.45 -0.29
N THR A 104 -26.16 -6.14 -1.25
CA THR A 104 -26.62 -7.46 -1.70
C THR A 104 -26.56 -8.50 -0.58
N LEU A 105 -25.48 -8.47 0.20
CA LEU A 105 -25.29 -9.40 1.31
C LEU A 105 -26.37 -9.23 2.40
N VAL A 106 -26.71 -7.99 2.73
CA VAL A 106 -27.81 -7.68 3.66
C VAL A 106 -29.15 -8.16 3.12
N GLN A 107 -29.41 -7.96 1.82
CA GLN A 107 -30.60 -8.43 1.16
C GLN A 107 -30.72 -9.96 1.25
N LEU A 108 -29.66 -10.70 0.96
CA LEU A 108 -29.63 -12.16 1.05
C LEU A 108 -29.98 -12.67 2.46
N ARG A 109 -29.48 -11.97 3.49
CA ARG A 109 -29.85 -12.31 4.87
C ARG A 109 -31.32 -12.00 5.14
N ASP A 110 -31.81 -10.85 4.72
CA ASP A 110 -33.20 -10.44 4.96
C ASP A 110 -34.20 -11.38 4.23
N GLU A 111 -33.80 -11.92 3.09
CA GLU A 111 -34.53 -12.93 2.35
C GLU A 111 -34.31 -14.36 2.88
N GLN A 112 -33.57 -14.51 3.98
CA GLN A 112 -33.31 -15.81 4.62
C GLN A 112 -32.56 -16.81 3.73
N GLN A 113 -31.77 -16.29 2.76
CA GLN A 113 -30.95 -17.14 1.89
C GLN A 113 -29.60 -17.48 2.51
N ILE A 114 -29.15 -16.68 3.48
CA ILE A 114 -27.92 -16.90 4.23
C ILE A 114 -28.14 -16.64 5.72
N ASP A 115 -27.35 -17.32 6.56
CA ASP A 115 -27.34 -17.13 8.00
C ASP A 115 -26.48 -15.92 8.40
N ASP A 116 -26.70 -15.42 9.62
CA ASP A 116 -25.87 -14.35 10.21
C ASP A 116 -24.39 -14.72 10.29
N ILE A 117 -24.07 -15.99 10.46
CA ILE A 117 -22.67 -16.46 10.49
C ILE A 117 -22.01 -16.23 9.13
N VAL A 118 -22.70 -16.62 8.05
CA VAL A 118 -22.22 -16.43 6.67
C VAL A 118 -22.12 -14.94 6.34
N LEU A 119 -23.12 -14.15 6.74
CA LEU A 119 -23.10 -12.69 6.61
C LEU A 119 -21.81 -12.11 7.20
N ARG A 120 -21.49 -12.44 8.45
CA ARG A 120 -20.29 -11.93 9.14
C ARG A 120 -18.99 -12.36 8.47
N GLN A 121 -18.92 -13.60 8.00
CA GLN A 121 -17.73 -14.11 7.31
C GLN A 121 -17.45 -13.34 6.01
N VAL A 122 -18.49 -13.11 5.21
CA VAL A 122 -18.35 -12.36 3.96
C VAL A 122 -18.07 -10.87 4.23
N GLN A 123 -18.75 -10.27 5.23
CA GLN A 123 -18.47 -8.88 5.64
C GLN A 123 -17.01 -8.70 6.08
N ALA A 124 -16.47 -9.64 6.85
CA ALA A 124 -15.06 -9.58 7.27
C ALA A 124 -14.10 -9.57 6.08
N ARG A 125 -14.39 -10.33 5.03
CA ARG A 125 -13.61 -10.32 3.79
C ARG A 125 -13.70 -8.97 3.07
N LEU A 126 -14.90 -8.40 2.97
CA LEU A 126 -15.12 -7.09 2.34
C LEU A 126 -14.42 -5.97 3.13
N ASP A 127 -14.43 -6.05 4.45
CA ASP A 127 -13.75 -5.11 5.32
C ASP A 127 -12.22 -5.12 5.12
N LEU A 128 -11.63 -6.31 4.95
CA LEU A 128 -10.21 -6.44 4.64
C LEU A 128 -9.86 -5.79 3.29
N GLU A 129 -10.70 -5.97 2.30
CA GLU A 129 -10.52 -5.35 0.98
C GLU A 129 -10.61 -3.83 1.08
N GLU A 130 -11.59 -3.31 1.81
CA GLU A 130 -11.75 -1.87 2.05
C GLU A 130 -10.52 -1.26 2.73
N VAL A 131 -9.98 -1.91 3.75
CA VAL A 131 -8.78 -1.47 4.45
C VAL A 131 -7.58 -1.43 3.50
N ARG A 132 -7.42 -2.42 2.63
CA ARG A 132 -6.34 -2.44 1.63
C ARG A 132 -6.45 -1.27 0.64
N LEU A 133 -7.65 -0.99 0.16
CA LEU A 133 -7.91 0.12 -0.75
C LEU A 133 -7.66 1.48 -0.08
N SER A 134 -8.09 1.62 1.17
CA SER A 134 -7.94 2.87 1.92
C SER A 134 -6.49 3.19 2.27
N ARG A 135 -5.64 2.17 2.46
CA ARG A 135 -4.21 2.38 2.73
C ARG A 135 -3.44 2.90 1.53
N ASN A 136 -3.94 2.64 0.33
CA ASN A 136 -3.33 3.10 -0.91
C ASN A 136 -3.77 4.52 -1.29
N SER A 137 -4.79 5.05 -0.62
CA SER A 137 -5.20 6.45 -0.81
C SER A 137 -4.37 7.35 0.09
N PRO A 138 -3.78 8.43 -0.45
CA PRO A 138 -3.17 9.44 0.40
C PRO A 138 -4.22 9.99 1.35
N VAL A 139 -3.89 9.98 2.64
CA VAL A 139 -4.73 10.62 3.66
C VAL A 139 -4.64 12.12 3.41
N ASP A 140 -5.76 12.76 3.11
CA ASP A 140 -5.88 14.22 3.07
C ASP A 140 -5.53 14.84 4.44
#